data_73de2c30b6cde7bde8adef4a260f1029
#
_entry.id   73de2c30b6cde7bde8adef4a260f1029
#
_cell.length_a   1.000
_cell.length_b   1.000
_cell.length_c   1.000
_cell.angle_alpha   90.00
_cell.angle_beta   90.00
_cell.angle_gamma   90.00
#
_symmetry.space_group_name_H-M   'P 1'
#
loop_
_entity.id
_entity.type
_entity.pdbx_description
1 polymer ?
#
loop_
_entity_poly.entity_id
_entity_poly.type
_entity_poly.pdbx_seq_one_letter_code
_entity_poly.pdbx_strand_id
1 'polypeptide(L)'
;MAEIYLRRAQTQDLAAIMKIIDDAKNLLKKNGSPQWQNGYPNRETFAQDIATQTNWVLINGNKVAATATLQLTPEPTYRNITQGQWQQPDEPYATIHRVTISSNYRGQGLSKLLFSNLLTVGQMQGIKNFRVDTHRNNKAMQHVVENFNFKRRGIIKVNDQNDPERLAYELNLGIHHKLTRINNNFMQPLIDKL
;
A
#
# COMPACT_ATOMS: atom_id res chain seq x y z
N MET A 1 7.63 24.17 -9.32
CA MET A 1 7.24 22.74 -9.19
C MET A 1 6.16 22.65 -8.12
N ALA A 2 5.12 21.86 -8.32
CA ALA A 2 4.12 21.65 -7.27
C ALA A 2 4.74 20.85 -6.12
N GLU A 3 4.44 21.20 -4.90
CA GLU A 3 4.87 20.47 -3.71
C GLU A 3 4.21 19.09 -3.69
N ILE A 4 5.01 18.04 -3.41
CA ILE A 4 4.50 16.67 -3.26
C ILE A 4 4.83 16.19 -1.86
N TYR A 5 3.81 15.83 -1.08
CA TYR A 5 3.97 15.35 0.29
C TYR A 5 2.92 14.31 0.68
N LEU A 6 3.27 13.47 1.66
CA LEU A 6 2.36 12.51 2.27
C LEU A 6 1.72 13.10 3.52
N ARG A 7 0.43 12.88 3.71
CA ARG A 7 -0.29 13.13 4.97
C ARG A 7 -1.39 12.11 5.21
N ARG A 8 -1.89 12.06 6.43
CA ARG A 8 -3.13 11.31 6.71
C ARG A 8 -4.28 11.89 5.93
N ALA A 9 -5.15 11.00 5.42
CA ALA A 9 -6.37 11.41 4.76
C ALA A 9 -7.35 12.03 5.76
N GLN A 10 -8.14 12.97 5.28
CA GLN A 10 -9.20 13.65 6.02
C GLN A 10 -10.54 13.40 5.34
N THR A 11 -11.64 13.61 6.05
CA THR A 11 -13.00 13.38 5.52
C THR A 11 -13.24 14.13 4.21
N GLN A 12 -12.69 15.33 4.05
CA GLN A 12 -12.78 16.11 2.81
C GLN A 12 -12.08 15.47 1.61
N ASP A 13 -11.13 14.56 1.82
CA ASP A 13 -10.42 13.84 0.74
C ASP A 13 -11.25 12.71 0.15
N LEU A 14 -12.27 12.24 0.88
CA LEU A 14 -13.01 11.01 0.55
C LEU A 14 -13.58 11.02 -0.87
N ALA A 15 -14.10 12.16 -1.34
CA ALA A 15 -14.63 12.26 -2.70
C ALA A 15 -13.53 12.09 -3.76
N ALA A 16 -12.35 12.69 -3.55
CA ALA A 16 -11.21 12.56 -4.45
C ALA A 16 -10.62 11.13 -4.42
N ILE A 17 -10.55 10.53 -3.23
CA ILE A 17 -10.11 9.13 -3.06
C ILE A 17 -11.04 8.20 -3.85
N MET A 18 -12.37 8.33 -3.69
CA MET A 18 -13.33 7.48 -4.41
C MET A 18 -13.18 7.59 -5.91
N LYS A 19 -13.00 8.79 -6.46
CA LYS A 19 -12.74 8.97 -7.88
C LYS A 19 -11.49 8.21 -8.36
N ILE A 20 -10.40 8.28 -7.59
CA ILE A 20 -9.15 7.58 -7.90
C ILE A 20 -9.37 6.05 -7.86
N ILE A 21 -10.14 5.57 -6.90
CA ILE A 21 -10.46 4.14 -6.74
C ILE A 21 -11.34 3.64 -7.90
N ASP A 22 -12.35 4.40 -8.31
CA ASP A 22 -13.22 4.00 -9.42
C ASP A 22 -12.43 3.92 -10.74
N ASP A 23 -11.54 4.87 -11.00
CA ASP A 23 -10.60 4.82 -12.14
C ASP A 23 -9.70 3.56 -12.08
N ALA A 24 -9.26 3.18 -10.89
CA ALA A 24 -8.43 1.99 -10.69
C ALA A 24 -9.21 0.69 -10.89
N LYS A 25 -10.45 0.61 -10.38
CA LYS A 25 -11.36 -0.53 -10.62
C LYS A 25 -11.60 -0.74 -12.12
N ASN A 26 -11.87 0.35 -12.85
CA ASN A 26 -12.05 0.30 -14.29
C ASN A 26 -10.80 -0.19 -15.03
N LEU A 27 -9.61 0.27 -14.60
CA LEU A 27 -8.34 -0.20 -15.18
C LEU A 27 -8.10 -1.68 -14.89
N LEU A 28 -8.31 -2.14 -13.66
CA LEU A 28 -8.17 -3.55 -13.29
C LEU A 28 -9.09 -4.43 -14.13
N LYS A 29 -10.36 -4.04 -14.30
CA LYS A 29 -11.32 -4.71 -15.18
C LYS A 29 -10.84 -4.77 -16.61
N LYS A 30 -10.38 -3.65 -17.17
CA LYS A 30 -9.84 -3.58 -18.53
C LYS A 30 -8.64 -4.51 -18.74
N ASN A 31 -7.83 -4.68 -17.71
CA ASN A 31 -6.66 -5.57 -17.71
C ASN A 31 -6.99 -7.03 -17.36
N GLY A 32 -8.27 -7.41 -17.31
CA GLY A 32 -8.71 -8.78 -17.01
C GLY A 32 -8.49 -9.21 -15.55
N SER A 33 -8.31 -8.27 -14.63
CA SER A 33 -8.21 -8.58 -13.20
C SER A 33 -9.59 -8.53 -12.54
N PRO A 34 -10.03 -9.60 -11.85
CA PRO A 34 -11.27 -9.61 -11.08
C PRO A 34 -11.14 -8.85 -9.75
N GLN A 35 -9.94 -8.42 -9.37
CA GLN A 35 -9.68 -7.68 -8.14
C GLN A 35 -10.55 -6.42 -8.10
N TRP A 36 -11.25 -6.20 -6.97
CA TRP A 36 -12.10 -5.05 -6.69
C TRP A 36 -13.39 -4.96 -7.54
N GLN A 37 -13.82 -6.04 -8.19
CA GLN A 37 -15.03 -6.02 -9.02
C GLN A 37 -16.31 -6.41 -8.27
N ASN A 38 -16.23 -6.78 -6.99
CA ASN A 38 -17.35 -7.21 -6.12
C ASN A 38 -17.86 -6.10 -5.18
N GLY A 39 -17.64 -4.82 -5.53
CA GLY A 39 -18.05 -3.67 -4.71
C GLY A 39 -17.02 -3.20 -3.69
N TYR A 40 -16.00 -4.00 -3.36
CA TYR A 40 -14.89 -3.61 -2.52
C TYR A 40 -13.73 -3.01 -3.36
N PRO A 41 -12.93 -2.06 -2.83
CA PRO A 41 -13.24 -1.22 -1.69
C PRO A 41 -14.33 -0.21 -2.04
N ASN A 42 -15.11 0.19 -1.04
CA ASN A 42 -16.22 1.14 -1.21
C ASN A 42 -16.00 2.40 -0.34
N ARG A 43 -16.98 3.30 -0.37
CA ARG A 43 -16.94 4.55 0.37
C ARG A 43 -16.84 4.33 1.88
N GLU A 44 -17.58 3.34 2.38
CA GLU A 44 -17.61 2.98 3.80
C GLU A 44 -16.24 2.47 4.26
N THR A 45 -15.57 1.67 3.43
CA THR A 45 -14.20 1.20 3.68
C THR A 45 -13.24 2.37 3.91
N PHE A 46 -13.25 3.38 3.01
CA PHE A 46 -12.36 4.53 3.14
C PHE A 46 -12.78 5.49 4.25
N ALA A 47 -14.09 5.64 4.50
CA ALA A 47 -14.55 6.42 5.63
C ALA A 47 -14.06 5.82 6.97
N GLN A 48 -14.10 4.49 7.10
CA GLN A 48 -13.56 3.79 8.25
C GLN A 48 -12.03 3.95 8.36
N ASP A 49 -11.28 3.79 7.26
CA ASP A 49 -9.83 3.96 7.25
C ASP A 49 -9.43 5.40 7.64
N ILE A 50 -10.20 6.41 7.23
CA ILE A 50 -9.99 7.80 7.60
C ILE A 50 -10.29 8.01 9.10
N ALA A 51 -11.39 7.46 9.59
CA ALA A 51 -11.79 7.57 11.00
C ALA A 51 -10.76 6.91 11.93
N THR A 52 -10.18 5.79 11.51
CA THR A 52 -9.11 5.08 12.25
C THR A 52 -7.71 5.63 11.97
N GLN A 53 -7.60 6.69 11.16
CA GLN A 53 -6.33 7.33 10.79
C GLN A 53 -5.31 6.40 10.12
N THR A 54 -5.77 5.36 9.43
CA THR A 54 -4.93 4.41 8.71
C THR A 54 -4.77 4.75 7.23
N ASN A 55 -5.66 5.58 6.66
CA ASN A 55 -5.56 6.00 5.27
C ASN A 55 -4.62 7.20 5.10
N TRP A 56 -3.79 7.14 4.07
CA TRP A 56 -2.79 8.14 3.69
C TRP A 56 -3.02 8.61 2.26
N VAL A 57 -2.78 9.90 2.02
CA VAL A 57 -2.86 10.51 0.71
C VAL A 57 -1.55 11.19 0.36
N LEU A 58 -1.11 11.00 -0.88
CA LEU A 58 -0.03 11.77 -1.48
C LEU A 58 -0.66 12.98 -2.17
N ILE A 59 -0.26 14.16 -1.76
CA ILE A 59 -0.73 15.43 -2.31
C ILE A 59 0.27 15.92 -3.37
N ASN A 60 -0.23 16.42 -4.47
CA ASN A 60 0.54 17.14 -5.48
C ASN A 60 -0.11 18.53 -5.69
N GLY A 61 0.57 19.57 -5.17
CA GLY A 61 -0.02 20.90 -5.05
C GLY A 61 -1.23 20.87 -4.10
N ASN A 62 -2.42 21.06 -4.64
CA ASN A 62 -3.67 21.04 -3.88
C ASN A 62 -4.56 19.80 -4.18
N LYS A 63 -4.05 18.81 -4.89
CA LYS A 63 -4.83 17.65 -5.34
C LYS A 63 -4.33 16.35 -4.73
N VAL A 64 -5.27 15.45 -4.42
CA VAL A 64 -4.95 14.08 -4.07
C VAL A 64 -4.44 13.35 -5.32
N ALA A 65 -3.17 12.97 -5.30
CA ALA A 65 -2.51 12.29 -6.41
C ALA A 65 -2.45 10.76 -6.23
N ALA A 66 -2.46 10.30 -4.98
CA ALA A 66 -2.46 8.88 -4.66
C ALA A 66 -3.06 8.63 -3.27
N THR A 67 -3.47 7.38 -3.01
CA THR A 67 -3.92 6.92 -1.71
C THR A 67 -3.40 5.53 -1.39
N ALA A 68 -3.24 5.24 -0.11
CA ALA A 68 -2.99 3.90 0.41
C ALA A 68 -3.41 3.82 1.88
N THR A 69 -3.64 2.60 2.37
CA THR A 69 -3.90 2.34 3.79
C THR A 69 -2.70 1.65 4.40
N LEU A 70 -2.16 2.18 5.49
CA LEU A 70 -1.12 1.57 6.30
C LEU A 70 -1.76 1.06 7.59
N GLN A 71 -1.92 -0.25 7.72
CA GLN A 71 -2.54 -0.92 8.85
C GLN A 71 -1.46 -1.56 9.72
N LEU A 72 -1.45 -1.23 11.01
CA LEU A 72 -0.48 -1.76 11.99
C LEU A 72 -1.05 -2.93 12.80
N THR A 73 -2.36 -3.11 12.76
CA THR A 73 -3.00 -4.28 13.37
C THR A 73 -2.86 -5.51 12.46
N PRO A 74 -2.71 -6.71 13.04
CA PRO A 74 -2.61 -7.92 12.25
C PRO A 74 -3.78 -8.09 11.29
N GLU A 75 -3.48 -8.44 10.04
CA GLU A 75 -4.48 -8.75 9.02
C GLU A 75 -4.94 -10.21 9.19
N PRO A 76 -6.22 -10.47 9.52
CA PRO A 76 -6.69 -11.82 9.80
C PRO A 76 -6.48 -12.80 8.63
N THR A 77 -6.59 -12.34 7.39
CA THR A 77 -6.41 -13.15 6.18
C THR A 77 -4.98 -13.62 5.98
N TYR A 78 -4.01 -12.99 6.66
CA TYR A 78 -2.58 -13.33 6.55
C TYR A 78 -2.13 -14.45 7.48
N ARG A 79 -3.01 -14.93 8.38
CA ARG A 79 -2.70 -16.05 9.28
C ARG A 79 -2.47 -17.36 8.52
N ASN A 80 -3.23 -17.56 7.45
CA ASN A 80 -3.25 -18.80 6.68
C ASN A 80 -2.56 -18.61 5.32
N ILE A 81 -1.23 -18.46 5.35
CA ILE A 81 -0.42 -18.46 4.13
C ILE A 81 -0.19 -19.90 3.66
N THR A 82 -0.26 -20.14 2.35
CA THR A 82 -0.02 -21.42 1.70
C THR A 82 1.05 -21.28 0.61
N GLN A 83 1.61 -22.40 0.15
CA GLN A 83 2.67 -22.42 -0.85
C GLN A 83 3.91 -21.59 -0.46
N GLY A 84 4.18 -21.54 0.85
CA GLY A 84 5.29 -20.81 1.43
C GLY A 84 4.98 -20.38 2.86
N GLN A 85 5.77 -19.44 3.37
CA GLN A 85 5.66 -18.95 4.75
C GLN A 85 6.18 -17.52 4.87
N TRP A 86 5.72 -16.77 5.87
CA TRP A 86 6.31 -15.49 6.25
C TRP A 86 7.73 -15.71 6.78
N GLN A 87 8.63 -14.78 6.49
CA GLN A 87 10.01 -14.82 7.02
C GLN A 87 10.05 -14.57 8.52
N GLN A 88 9.17 -13.69 8.99
CA GLN A 88 9.04 -13.33 10.41
C GLN A 88 7.55 -13.46 10.81
N PRO A 89 7.07 -14.71 11.03
CA PRO A 89 5.64 -14.95 11.27
C PRO A 89 5.13 -14.31 12.56
N ASP A 90 5.96 -14.30 13.61
CA ASP A 90 5.59 -13.89 14.98
C ASP A 90 5.94 -12.44 15.29
N GLU A 91 6.67 -11.77 14.40
CA GLU A 91 7.08 -10.38 14.58
C GLU A 91 5.98 -9.39 14.17
N PRO A 92 5.88 -8.22 14.83
CA PRO A 92 4.98 -7.15 14.41
C PRO A 92 5.22 -6.74 12.96
N TYR A 93 4.14 -6.53 12.23
CA TYR A 93 4.19 -6.07 10.85
C TYR A 93 3.13 -5.02 10.54
N ALA A 94 3.38 -4.24 9.50
CA ALA A 94 2.38 -3.38 8.91
C ALA A 94 1.92 -3.94 7.56
N THR A 95 0.64 -3.78 7.24
CA THR A 95 0.11 -4.11 5.92
C THR A 95 -0.17 -2.83 5.13
N ILE A 96 0.28 -2.80 3.87
CA ILE A 96 -0.02 -1.70 2.95
C ILE A 96 -1.11 -2.18 2.00
N HIS A 97 -2.30 -1.59 2.14
CA HIS A 97 -3.49 -1.94 1.38
C HIS A 97 -3.94 -0.81 0.46
N ARG A 98 -4.79 -1.16 -0.52
CA ARG A 98 -5.57 -0.21 -1.35
C ARG A 98 -4.74 0.86 -2.03
N VAL A 99 -3.49 0.50 -2.39
CA VAL A 99 -2.55 1.40 -3.06
C VAL A 99 -3.09 1.80 -4.42
N THR A 100 -3.22 3.08 -4.66
CA THR A 100 -3.77 3.59 -5.91
C THR A 100 -3.17 4.95 -6.26
N ILE A 101 -2.74 5.09 -7.52
CA ILE A 101 -2.26 6.34 -8.10
C ILE A 101 -3.34 6.87 -9.05
N SER A 102 -3.67 8.14 -8.94
CA SER A 102 -4.61 8.83 -9.84
C SER A 102 -4.14 8.67 -11.30
N SER A 103 -5.11 8.45 -12.20
CA SER A 103 -4.87 8.34 -13.64
C SER A 103 -4.11 9.53 -14.21
N ASN A 104 -4.31 10.73 -13.65
CA ASN A 104 -3.66 11.97 -14.08
C ASN A 104 -2.16 12.03 -13.77
N TYR A 105 -1.66 11.16 -12.91
CA TYR A 105 -0.26 11.18 -12.43
C TYR A 105 0.48 9.86 -12.67
N ARG A 106 -0.10 8.95 -13.49
CA ARG A 106 0.59 7.70 -13.86
C ARG A 106 1.88 7.97 -14.62
N GLY A 107 2.86 7.10 -14.45
CA GLY A 107 4.17 7.24 -15.09
C GLY A 107 5.11 8.27 -14.45
N GLN A 108 4.66 9.05 -13.47
CA GLN A 108 5.46 10.08 -12.81
C GLN A 108 6.25 9.58 -11.58
N GLY A 109 6.32 8.28 -11.37
CA GLY A 109 7.09 7.70 -10.27
C GLY A 109 6.45 7.86 -8.87
N LEU A 110 5.21 8.35 -8.78
CA LEU A 110 4.56 8.63 -7.50
C LEU A 110 4.34 7.39 -6.62
N SER A 111 4.27 6.20 -7.18
CA SER A 111 4.23 4.96 -6.41
C SER A 111 5.50 4.77 -5.58
N LYS A 112 6.66 5.15 -6.11
CA LYS A 112 7.93 5.09 -5.37
C LYS A 112 7.89 6.03 -4.16
N LEU A 113 7.44 7.25 -4.37
CA LEU A 113 7.33 8.24 -3.30
C LEU A 113 6.32 7.80 -2.23
N LEU A 114 5.14 7.31 -2.64
CA LEU A 114 4.12 6.81 -1.73
C LEU A 114 4.65 5.66 -0.86
N PHE A 115 5.25 4.63 -1.49
CA PHE A 115 5.77 3.47 -0.74
C PHE A 115 6.92 3.86 0.19
N SER A 116 7.90 4.63 -0.29
CA SER A 116 9.03 5.09 0.52
C SER A 116 8.54 5.80 1.79
N ASN A 117 7.58 6.70 1.65
CA ASN A 117 7.04 7.43 2.80
C ASN A 117 6.23 6.55 3.75
N LEU A 118 5.42 5.60 3.24
CA LEU A 118 4.68 4.67 4.09
C LEU A 118 5.61 3.74 4.88
N LEU A 119 6.69 3.27 4.26
CA LEU A 119 7.73 2.48 4.94
C LEU A 119 8.40 3.31 6.06
N THR A 120 8.71 4.58 5.78
CA THR A 120 9.26 5.49 6.79
C THR A 120 8.29 5.69 7.95
N VAL A 121 7.02 5.95 7.66
CA VAL A 121 5.97 6.09 8.69
C VAL A 121 5.88 4.85 9.56
N GLY A 122 5.89 3.65 8.95
CA GLY A 122 5.88 2.39 9.70
C GLY A 122 7.13 2.21 10.56
N GLN A 123 8.32 2.53 10.02
CA GLN A 123 9.57 2.47 10.79
C GLN A 123 9.58 3.42 11.98
N MET A 124 9.07 4.63 11.83
CA MET A 124 8.94 5.59 12.95
C MET A 124 8.01 5.07 14.05
N GLN A 125 7.17 4.08 13.76
CA GLN A 125 6.31 3.37 14.72
C GLN A 125 6.89 2.02 15.18
N GLY A 126 8.19 1.78 14.91
CA GLY A 126 8.90 0.58 15.34
C GLY A 126 8.68 -0.66 14.45
N ILE A 127 7.96 -0.52 13.33
CA ILE A 127 7.71 -1.64 12.41
C ILE A 127 8.94 -1.88 11.53
N LYS A 128 9.36 -3.14 11.47
CA LYS A 128 10.44 -3.60 10.58
C LYS A 128 9.97 -4.53 9.48
N ASN A 129 8.76 -5.07 9.60
CA ASN A 129 8.20 -6.01 8.64
C ASN A 129 6.98 -5.39 7.97
N PHE A 130 6.93 -5.44 6.64
CA PHE A 130 5.83 -4.91 5.85
C PHE A 130 5.29 -6.00 4.95
N ARG A 131 3.97 -6.12 4.86
CA ARG A 131 3.30 -7.11 4.04
C ARG A 131 2.35 -6.44 3.05
N VAL A 132 2.25 -7.04 1.89
CA VAL A 132 1.35 -6.61 0.80
C VAL A 132 0.81 -7.85 0.12
N ASP A 133 -0.44 -7.81 -0.27
CA ASP A 133 -1.00 -8.81 -1.16
C ASP A 133 -1.52 -8.16 -2.46
N THR A 134 -1.53 -8.95 -3.52
CA THR A 134 -2.11 -8.50 -4.79
C THR A 134 -2.56 -9.68 -5.65
N HIS A 135 -3.51 -9.42 -6.54
CA HIS A 135 -3.98 -10.42 -7.49
C HIS A 135 -2.89 -10.77 -8.52
N ARG A 136 -2.86 -12.04 -8.97
CA ARG A 136 -1.87 -12.53 -9.97
C ARG A 136 -1.88 -11.77 -11.30
N ASN A 137 -3.02 -11.17 -11.68
CA ASN A 137 -3.14 -10.36 -12.88
C ASN A 137 -2.78 -8.87 -12.67
N ASN A 138 -2.57 -8.43 -11.44
CA ASN A 138 -2.16 -7.05 -11.15
C ASN A 138 -0.64 -6.87 -11.28
N LYS A 139 -0.14 -6.93 -12.51
CA LYS A 139 1.30 -6.83 -12.81
C LYS A 139 1.92 -5.51 -12.36
N ALA A 140 1.15 -4.42 -12.43
CA ALA A 140 1.62 -3.12 -11.96
C ALA A 140 1.99 -3.14 -10.48
N MET A 141 1.13 -3.72 -9.62
CA MET A 141 1.40 -3.81 -8.19
C MET A 141 2.56 -4.77 -7.88
N GLN A 142 2.64 -5.92 -8.57
CA GLN A 142 3.77 -6.84 -8.45
C GLN A 142 5.09 -6.10 -8.74
N HIS A 143 5.17 -5.38 -9.84
CA HIS A 143 6.35 -4.59 -10.20
C HIS A 143 6.71 -3.54 -9.13
N VAL A 144 5.71 -2.86 -8.56
CA VAL A 144 5.96 -1.86 -7.50
C VAL A 144 6.58 -2.51 -6.28
N VAL A 145 6.00 -3.59 -5.74
CA VAL A 145 6.50 -4.22 -4.52
C VAL A 145 7.87 -4.88 -4.72
N GLU A 146 8.11 -5.48 -5.89
CA GLU A 146 9.40 -6.08 -6.24
C GLU A 146 10.52 -5.03 -6.32
N ASN A 147 10.24 -3.83 -6.86
CA ASN A 147 11.18 -2.72 -6.88
C ASN A 147 11.54 -2.18 -5.48
N PHE A 148 10.69 -2.41 -4.48
CA PHE A 148 10.97 -2.15 -3.06
C PHE A 148 11.58 -3.35 -2.33
N ASN A 149 12.04 -4.37 -3.07
CA ASN A 149 12.63 -5.60 -2.53
C ASN A 149 11.70 -6.44 -1.66
N PHE A 150 10.39 -6.25 -1.75
CA PHE A 150 9.47 -7.23 -1.20
C PHE A 150 9.68 -8.58 -1.86
N LYS A 151 9.73 -9.63 -1.07
CA LYS A 151 9.89 -11.00 -1.54
C LYS A 151 8.55 -11.70 -1.53
N ARG A 152 8.23 -12.40 -2.60
CA ARG A 152 7.06 -13.28 -2.62
C ARG A 152 7.23 -14.37 -1.56
N ARG A 153 6.22 -14.55 -0.70
CA ARG A 153 6.24 -15.50 0.42
C ARG A 153 5.30 -16.68 0.23
N GLY A 154 4.26 -16.52 -0.57
CA GLY A 154 3.27 -17.56 -0.78
C GLY A 154 1.97 -17.00 -1.34
N ILE A 155 0.88 -17.64 -0.97
CA ILE A 155 -0.48 -17.29 -1.34
C ILE A 155 -1.33 -17.16 -0.07
N ILE A 156 -2.12 -16.10 0.02
CA ILE A 156 -3.16 -15.91 1.04
C ILE A 156 -4.55 -15.91 0.36
N LYS A 157 -5.60 -16.11 1.16
CA LYS A 157 -6.98 -16.00 0.69
C LYS A 157 -7.66 -14.83 1.37
N VAL A 158 -8.16 -13.90 0.56
CA VAL A 158 -8.98 -12.76 1.01
C VAL A 158 -10.47 -13.13 0.95
N ASN A 159 -11.31 -12.30 1.57
CA ASN A 159 -12.77 -12.48 1.52
C ASN A 159 -13.32 -12.04 0.15
N ASP A 160 -13.05 -12.83 -0.87
CA ASP A 160 -13.55 -12.67 -2.24
C ASP A 160 -14.09 -14.04 -2.69
N GLN A 161 -15.40 -14.13 -2.91
CA GLN A 161 -16.05 -15.41 -3.21
C GLN A 161 -15.67 -15.97 -4.59
N ASN A 162 -15.31 -15.10 -5.54
CA ASN A 162 -15.07 -15.51 -6.92
C ASN A 162 -13.59 -15.87 -7.17
N ASP A 163 -12.67 -15.11 -6.62
CA ASP A 163 -11.23 -15.35 -6.77
C ASP A 163 -10.47 -14.86 -5.52
N PRO A 164 -10.44 -15.67 -4.46
CA PRO A 164 -9.88 -15.26 -3.16
C PRO A 164 -8.35 -15.22 -3.14
N GLU A 165 -7.66 -15.89 -4.04
CA GLU A 165 -6.21 -16.03 -3.97
C GLU A 165 -5.46 -14.74 -4.29
N ARG A 166 -4.49 -14.42 -3.44
CA ARG A 166 -3.58 -13.29 -3.61
C ARG A 166 -2.13 -13.74 -3.43
N LEU A 167 -1.25 -13.21 -4.26
CA LEU A 167 0.19 -13.33 -4.07
C LEU A 167 0.58 -12.51 -2.85
N ALA A 168 1.22 -13.14 -1.88
CA ALA A 168 1.64 -12.53 -0.63
C ALA A 168 3.12 -12.14 -0.71
N TYR A 169 3.42 -10.89 -0.36
CA TYR A 169 4.77 -10.31 -0.39
C TYR A 169 5.15 -9.76 0.98
N GLU A 170 6.42 -9.86 1.33
CA GLU A 170 6.95 -9.33 2.58
C GLU A 170 8.28 -8.63 2.36
N LEU A 171 8.45 -7.48 3.02
CA LEU A 171 9.71 -6.77 3.18
C LEU A 171 10.13 -6.83 4.66
N ASN A 172 11.35 -7.28 4.91
CA ASN A 172 11.92 -7.35 6.26
C ASN A 172 13.13 -6.39 6.32
N LEU A 173 12.98 -5.26 7.01
CA LEU A 173 14.04 -4.28 7.20
C LEU A 173 14.98 -4.75 8.33
N GLY A 174 16.29 -4.64 8.11
CA GLY A 174 17.28 -4.98 9.13
C GLY A 174 17.74 -6.45 9.18
N ILE A 175 17.15 -7.35 8.37
CA ILE A 175 17.63 -8.74 8.25
C ILE A 175 18.88 -8.82 7.34
N HIS A 176 19.04 -7.89 6.43
CA HIS A 176 20.22 -7.81 5.56
C HIS A 176 21.02 -6.57 5.90
N HIS A 177 22.32 -6.74 6.16
CA HIS A 177 23.28 -5.66 6.45
C HIS A 177 23.48 -4.63 5.32
N LYS A 178 22.84 -4.80 4.18
CA LYS A 178 22.73 -3.76 3.15
C LYS A 178 21.46 -2.98 3.42
N LEU A 179 21.61 -1.81 4.03
CA LEU A 179 20.56 -0.81 4.15
C LEU A 179 19.85 -0.65 2.81
N THR A 180 18.60 -1.10 2.73
CA THR A 180 17.72 -0.71 1.66
C THR A 180 17.53 0.80 1.82
N ARG A 181 18.12 1.60 0.96
CA ARG A 181 17.96 3.05 1.03
C ARG A 181 16.49 3.36 0.72
N ILE A 182 15.75 3.67 1.76
CA ILE A 182 14.42 4.25 1.62
C ILE A 182 14.66 5.69 1.16
N ASN A 183 14.22 6.01 -0.05
CA ASN A 183 14.31 7.36 -0.56
C ASN A 183 13.14 8.18 -0.01
N ASN A 184 13.37 8.89 1.06
CA ASN A 184 12.42 9.76 1.75
C ASN A 184 12.97 11.19 1.86
N ASN A 185 13.50 11.71 0.78
CA ASN A 185 14.24 12.96 0.69
C ASN A 185 13.61 14.14 1.44
N PHE A 186 12.29 14.18 1.60
CA PHE A 186 11.65 15.27 2.34
C PHE A 186 11.41 14.96 3.83
N MET A 187 11.39 13.68 4.23
CA MET A 187 11.26 13.27 5.64
C MET A 187 12.61 13.22 6.36
N GLN A 188 13.71 13.01 5.63
CA GLN A 188 15.05 12.87 6.21
C GLN A 188 15.44 14.06 7.11
N PRO A 189 15.21 15.33 6.72
CA PRO A 189 15.54 16.47 7.58
C PRO A 189 14.71 16.53 8.88
N LEU A 190 13.56 15.83 8.94
CA LEU A 190 12.75 15.74 10.15
C LEU A 190 13.26 14.62 11.05
N ILE A 191 13.73 13.52 10.48
CA ILE A 191 14.28 12.37 11.20
C ILE A 191 15.64 12.73 11.82
N ASP A 192 16.47 13.46 11.11
CA ASP A 192 17.79 13.88 11.57
C ASP A 192 17.75 14.88 12.75
N LYS A 193 16.58 15.41 13.10
CA LYS A 193 16.36 16.32 14.22
C LYS A 193 15.74 15.63 15.45
N LEU A 194 15.41 14.35 15.37
CA LEU A 194 14.91 13.53 16.46
C LEU A 194 16.05 12.76 17.13
#